data_dcfa31f62f557386b9a42ee4313a042b
#
_entry.id   dcfa31f62f557386b9a42ee4313a042b
#
_cell.length_a   1.000
_cell.length_b   1.000
_cell.length_c   1.000
_cell.angle_alpha   90.00
_cell.angle_beta   90.00
_cell.angle_gamma   90.00
#
_symmetry.space_group_name_H-M   'P 1'
#
loop_
_entity.id
_entity.type
_entity.pdbx_description
1 polymer ?
#
loop_
_entity_poly.entity_id
_entity_poly.type
_entity_poly.pdbx_seq_one_letter_code
_entity_poly.pdbx_strand_id
1 'polypeptide(L)'
;MTEFDSPVPSSANQTVEEGKTTALISYLTIIGLVVALVLNNDKKNAFASFHIRQSLGIMLTGFAVGLVSWVPFIGWLLGLVAFFVLIYMWISGLLYAINGKEKTVPILGDKYVEWLKGI
;
A
#
# COMPACT_ATOMS: atom_id res chain seq x y z
N MET A 1 10.67 -10.68 -18.72
CA MET A 1 10.35 -11.05 -18.73
C MET A 1 10.10 -11.14 -18.54
N THR A 2 10.11 -11.16 -18.39
CA THR A 2 9.81 -11.55 -18.44
C THR A 2 9.19 -11.95 -18.12
N GLU A 3 8.94 -11.86 -17.89
CA GLU A 3 8.42 -12.54 -17.76
C GLU A 3 7.92 -13.02 -18.35
N PHE A 4 7.83 -13.32 -19.03
CA PHE A 4 7.47 -13.93 -19.67
C PHE A 4 7.75 -15.14 -19.69
N ASP A 5 8.26 -15.45 -20.06
CA ASP A 5 8.75 -16.79 -19.78
C ASP A 5 8.43 -17.24 -18.38
N SER A 6 7.75 -16.41 -17.70
CA SER A 6 7.20 -16.71 -16.41
C SER A 6 6.08 -17.73 -16.54
N PRO A 7 6.02 -18.74 -15.66
CA PRO A 7 4.92 -19.69 -15.65
C PRO A 7 3.60 -19.11 -15.15
N VAL A 8 3.56 -17.82 -14.90
CA VAL A 8 2.36 -17.16 -14.43
C VAL A 8 1.28 -17.17 -15.51
N PRO A 9 0.05 -17.57 -15.19
CA PRO A 9 -1.04 -17.54 -16.18
C PRO A 9 -1.25 -16.15 -16.76
N SER A 10 -1.65 -16.07 -18.01
CA SER A 10 -1.86 -14.79 -18.68
C SER A 10 -2.92 -13.94 -17.97
N SER A 11 -3.93 -14.56 -17.36
CA SER A 11 -4.94 -13.82 -16.60
C SER A 11 -4.31 -13.11 -15.39
N ALA A 12 -3.37 -13.75 -14.70
CA ALA A 12 -2.68 -13.13 -13.57
C ALA A 12 -1.78 -11.99 -14.04
N ASN A 13 -1.10 -12.15 -15.18
CA ASN A 13 -0.28 -11.09 -15.75
C ASN A 13 -1.14 -9.90 -16.14
N GLN A 14 -2.31 -10.14 -16.74
CA GLN A 14 -3.22 -9.08 -17.10
C GLN A 14 -3.71 -8.32 -15.86
N THR A 15 -4.00 -9.03 -14.78
CA THR A 15 -4.44 -8.40 -13.54
C THR A 15 -3.39 -7.43 -13.02
N VAL A 16 -2.12 -7.85 -13.01
CA VAL A 16 -1.03 -6.98 -12.58
C VAL A 16 -0.90 -5.77 -13.51
N GLU A 17 -0.87 -6.01 -14.82
CA GLU A 17 -0.70 -4.92 -15.78
C GLU A 17 -1.83 -3.89 -15.72
N GLU A 18 -3.07 -4.37 -15.61
CA GLU A 18 -4.22 -3.47 -15.55
C GLU A 18 -4.31 -2.72 -14.23
N GLY A 19 -3.88 -3.34 -13.13
CA GLY A 19 -3.97 -2.73 -11.81
C GLY A 19 -2.77 -1.92 -11.39
N LYS A 20 -1.67 -2.01 -12.13
CA LYS A 20 -0.40 -1.41 -11.71
C LYS A 20 -0.50 0.11 -11.54
N THR A 21 -1.08 0.80 -12.50
CA THR A 21 -1.22 2.25 -12.44
C THR A 21 -2.05 2.66 -11.24
N THR A 22 -3.19 2.00 -11.01
CA THR A 22 -4.05 2.29 -9.87
C THR A 22 -3.31 2.03 -8.56
N ALA A 23 -2.57 0.93 -8.49
CA ALA A 23 -1.78 0.62 -7.29
C ALA A 23 -0.74 1.70 -7.01
N LEU A 24 -0.03 2.15 -8.03
CA LEU A 24 0.97 3.21 -7.89
C LEU A 24 0.34 4.51 -7.40
N ILE A 25 -0.79 4.88 -7.98
CA ILE A 25 -1.51 6.09 -7.60
C ILE A 25 -1.86 6.06 -6.12
N SER A 26 -2.23 4.89 -5.59
CA SER A 26 -2.63 4.76 -4.19
C SER A 26 -1.50 5.10 -3.21
N TYR A 27 -0.25 5.02 -3.63
CA TYR A 27 0.90 5.33 -2.78
C TYR A 27 1.35 6.78 -2.85
N LEU A 28 0.85 7.56 -3.80
CA LEU A 28 1.39 8.90 -4.02
C LEU A 28 1.00 9.88 -2.91
N THR A 29 -0.28 10.01 -2.64
CA THR A 29 -0.79 10.92 -1.62
C THR A 29 -2.14 10.41 -1.15
N ILE A 30 -2.72 11.10 -0.15
CA ILE A 30 -4.08 10.81 0.28
C ILE A 30 -5.05 11.01 -0.88
N ILE A 31 -4.85 12.05 -1.67
CA ILE A 31 -5.68 12.30 -2.85
C ILE A 31 -5.54 11.15 -3.84
N GLY A 32 -4.31 10.69 -4.08
CA GLY A 32 -4.07 9.56 -4.95
C GLY A 32 -4.76 8.30 -4.45
N LEU A 33 -4.75 8.07 -3.13
CA LEU A 33 -5.43 6.92 -2.55
C LEU A 33 -6.94 6.98 -2.81
N VAL A 34 -7.56 8.14 -2.64
CA VAL A 34 -8.99 8.30 -2.90
C VAL A 34 -9.29 8.04 -4.37
N VAL A 35 -8.47 8.58 -5.27
CA VAL A 35 -8.64 8.35 -6.71
C VAL A 35 -8.51 6.85 -7.01
N ALA A 36 -7.53 6.19 -6.41
CA ALA A 36 -7.33 4.76 -6.63
C ALA A 36 -8.54 3.94 -6.15
N LEU A 37 -9.10 4.29 -5.00
CA LEU A 37 -10.29 3.62 -4.48
C LEU A 37 -11.47 3.77 -5.44
N VAL A 38 -11.67 4.98 -5.95
CA VAL A 38 -12.77 5.24 -6.88
C VAL A 38 -12.58 4.45 -8.17
N LEU A 39 -11.38 4.50 -8.74
CA LEU A 39 -11.09 3.80 -9.99
C LEU A 39 -11.26 2.29 -9.82
N ASN A 40 -10.79 1.75 -8.71
CA ASN A 40 -10.83 0.31 -8.49
C ASN A 40 -12.20 -0.19 -8.05
N ASN A 41 -13.08 0.71 -7.61
CA ASN A 41 -14.42 0.32 -7.20
C ASN A 41 -15.16 -0.37 -8.34
N ASP A 42 -15.01 0.13 -9.56
CA ASP A 42 -15.66 -0.46 -10.73
C ASP A 42 -14.86 -1.65 -11.27
N LYS A 43 -13.54 -1.53 -11.31
CA LYS A 43 -12.69 -2.55 -11.91
C LYS A 43 -12.45 -3.75 -11.02
N LYS A 44 -12.42 -3.52 -9.70
CA LYS A 44 -12.19 -4.57 -8.69
C LYS A 44 -10.95 -5.40 -9.00
N ASN A 45 -9.89 -4.74 -9.47
CA ASN A 45 -8.65 -5.39 -9.81
C ASN A 45 -7.96 -5.90 -8.55
N ALA A 46 -7.61 -7.18 -8.52
CA ALA A 46 -7.05 -7.81 -7.32
C ALA A 46 -5.69 -7.22 -6.94
N PHE A 47 -4.83 -6.94 -7.91
CA PHE A 47 -3.52 -6.36 -7.64
C PHE A 47 -3.67 -4.95 -7.07
N ALA A 48 -4.52 -4.13 -7.67
CA ALA A 48 -4.77 -2.79 -7.18
C ALA A 48 -5.38 -2.81 -5.78
N SER A 49 -6.33 -3.70 -5.53
CA SER A 49 -6.96 -3.83 -4.21
C SER A 49 -5.94 -4.17 -3.15
N PHE A 50 -5.00 -5.07 -3.46
CA PHE A 50 -3.95 -5.43 -2.51
C PHE A 50 -3.14 -4.20 -2.10
N HIS A 51 -2.66 -3.43 -3.07
CA HIS A 51 -1.81 -2.27 -2.79
C HIS A 51 -2.60 -1.10 -2.20
N ILE A 52 -3.86 -0.95 -2.56
CA ILE A 52 -4.71 0.05 -1.92
C ILE A 52 -4.84 -0.24 -0.42
N ARG A 53 -5.02 -1.50 -0.05
CA ARG A 53 -5.07 -1.89 1.37
C ARG A 53 -3.76 -1.56 2.08
N GLN A 54 -2.63 -1.84 1.45
CA GLN A 54 -1.33 -1.53 2.04
C GLN A 54 -1.15 -0.02 2.21
N SER A 55 -1.47 0.75 1.18
CA SER A 55 -1.35 2.20 1.21
C SER A 55 -2.29 2.82 2.25
N LEU A 56 -3.54 2.37 2.27
CA LEU A 56 -4.51 2.86 3.25
C LEU A 56 -4.06 2.53 4.67
N GLY A 57 -3.53 1.32 4.88
CA GLY A 57 -3.01 0.92 6.17
C GLY A 57 -1.88 1.84 6.64
N ILE A 58 -0.94 2.15 5.74
CA ILE A 58 0.17 3.06 6.05
C ILE A 58 -0.37 4.44 6.43
N MET A 59 -1.33 4.95 5.69
CA MET A 59 -1.90 6.26 5.98
C MET A 59 -2.67 6.29 7.30
N LEU A 60 -3.43 5.23 7.59
CA LEU A 60 -4.14 5.13 8.86
C LEU A 60 -3.16 5.01 10.04
N THR A 61 -2.09 4.24 9.86
CA THR A 61 -1.05 4.13 10.88
C THR A 61 -0.39 5.49 11.11
N GLY A 62 -0.10 6.22 10.03
CA GLY A 62 0.48 7.55 10.12
C GLY A 62 -0.42 8.51 10.88
N PHE A 63 -1.72 8.45 10.64
CA PHE A 63 -2.68 9.27 11.35
C PHE A 63 -2.69 8.94 12.85
N ALA A 64 -2.72 7.65 13.19
CA ALA A 64 -2.70 7.21 14.57
C ALA A 64 -1.42 7.65 15.29
N VAL A 65 -0.27 7.51 14.63
CA VAL A 65 1.01 7.95 15.16
C VAL A 65 1.01 9.46 15.37
N GLY A 66 0.42 10.20 14.43
CA GLY A 66 0.30 11.64 14.56
C GLY A 66 -0.43 12.05 15.82
N LEU A 67 -1.51 11.35 16.15
CA LEU A 67 -2.26 11.61 17.38
C LEU A 67 -1.42 11.32 18.62
N VAL A 68 -0.68 10.20 18.61
CA VAL A 68 0.17 9.82 19.73
C VAL A 68 1.33 10.80 19.92
N SER A 69 1.82 11.40 18.83
CA SER A 69 2.94 12.33 18.88
C SER A 69 2.64 13.60 19.67
N TRP A 70 1.37 13.86 19.94
CA TRP A 70 0.97 15.00 20.75
C TRP A 70 1.18 14.76 22.26
N VAL A 71 1.51 13.53 22.66
CA VAL A 71 1.80 13.24 24.06
C VAL A 71 3.11 13.92 24.47
N PRO A 72 3.12 14.71 25.56
CA PRO A 72 4.32 15.40 26.02
C PRO A 72 5.47 14.44 26.34
N PHE A 73 6.68 14.88 26.15
CA PHE A 73 7.94 14.20 26.51
C PHE A 73 8.27 13.00 25.64
N ILE A 74 7.34 12.06 25.42
CA ILE A 74 7.62 10.82 24.69
C ILE A 74 7.10 10.90 23.26
N GLY A 75 6.03 11.66 23.04
CA GLY A 75 5.33 11.68 21.75
C GLY A 75 6.23 12.04 20.59
N TRP A 76 7.08 13.06 20.75
CA TRP A 76 7.95 13.48 19.66
C TRP A 76 8.95 12.40 19.28
N LEU A 77 9.49 11.67 20.27
CA LEU A 77 10.44 10.59 19.99
C LEU A 77 9.76 9.42 19.29
N LEU A 78 8.60 9.03 19.78
CA LEU A 78 7.82 7.96 19.14
C LEU A 78 7.43 8.37 17.73
N GLY A 79 7.02 9.62 17.53
CA GLY A 79 6.67 10.14 16.23
C GLY A 79 7.84 10.12 15.27
N LEU A 80 9.03 10.47 15.74
CA LEU A 80 10.23 10.49 14.91
C LEU A 80 10.60 9.07 14.46
N VAL A 81 10.61 8.12 15.37
CA VAL A 81 10.91 6.72 15.06
C VAL A 81 9.87 6.18 14.08
N ALA A 82 8.59 6.41 14.37
CA ALA A 82 7.52 5.92 13.52
C ALA A 82 7.55 6.56 12.13
N PHE A 83 7.97 7.82 12.05
CA PHE A 83 8.12 8.51 10.77
C PHE A 83 9.07 7.75 9.83
N PHE A 84 10.23 7.35 10.34
CA PHE A 84 11.17 6.59 9.52
C PHE A 84 10.66 5.20 9.19
N VAL A 85 9.98 4.55 10.13
CA VAL A 85 9.38 3.24 9.88
C VAL A 85 8.32 3.32 8.79
N LEU A 86 7.47 4.35 8.86
CA LEU A 86 6.41 4.54 7.86
C LEU A 86 6.97 4.84 6.48
N ILE A 87 8.04 5.65 6.41
CA ILE A 87 8.70 5.92 5.13
C ILE A 87 9.26 4.63 4.54
N TYR A 88 9.88 3.81 5.36
CA TYR A 88 10.42 2.53 4.92
C TYR A 88 9.28 1.63 4.37
N MET A 89 8.17 1.55 5.08
CA MET A 89 7.02 0.78 4.64
C MET A 89 6.44 1.33 3.34
N TRP A 90 6.32 2.65 3.27
CA TRP A 90 5.77 3.33 2.08
C TRP A 90 6.63 3.06 0.85
N ILE A 91 7.94 3.26 0.97
CA ILE A 91 8.86 3.03 -0.15
C ILE A 91 8.83 1.56 -0.56
N SER A 92 8.81 0.65 0.41
CA SER A 92 8.75 -0.79 0.11
C SER A 92 7.49 -1.14 -0.66
N GLY A 93 6.34 -0.61 -0.22
CA GLY A 93 5.07 -0.86 -0.90
C GLY A 93 5.06 -0.30 -2.30
N LEU A 94 5.58 0.92 -2.47
CA LEU A 94 5.67 1.55 -3.77
C LEU A 94 6.55 0.73 -4.73
N LEU A 95 7.70 0.25 -4.25
CA LEU A 95 8.58 -0.57 -5.06
C LEU A 95 7.93 -1.90 -5.44
N TYR A 96 7.22 -2.54 -4.52
CA TYR A 96 6.50 -3.76 -4.85
C TYR A 96 5.46 -3.50 -5.93
N ALA A 97 4.73 -2.40 -5.83
CA ALA A 97 3.72 -2.05 -6.84
C ALA A 97 4.38 -1.80 -8.20
N ILE A 98 5.51 -1.09 -8.23
CA ILE A 98 6.24 -0.82 -9.46
C ILE A 98 6.69 -2.13 -10.12
N ASN A 99 7.10 -3.10 -9.31
CA ASN A 99 7.62 -4.36 -9.80
C ASN A 99 6.53 -5.41 -10.03
N GLY A 100 5.27 -5.05 -9.88
CA GLY A 100 4.16 -5.95 -10.12
C GLY A 100 4.00 -7.04 -9.09
N LYS A 101 4.49 -6.83 -7.87
CA LYS A 101 4.46 -7.83 -6.80
C LYS A 101 3.37 -7.55 -5.79
N GLU A 102 2.61 -8.58 -5.42
CA GLU A 102 1.64 -8.51 -4.32
C GLU A 102 2.31 -8.96 -3.04
N LYS A 103 3.21 -8.13 -2.54
CA LYS A 103 3.95 -8.43 -1.33
C LYS A 103 3.61 -7.40 -0.27
N THR A 104 3.36 -7.87 0.94
CA THR A 104 2.99 -6.98 2.04
C THR A 104 4.17 -6.09 2.43
N VAL A 105 3.85 -4.84 2.80
CA VAL A 105 4.89 -3.95 3.30
C VAL A 105 5.46 -4.52 4.60
N PRO A 106 6.72 -4.19 4.94
CA PRO A 106 7.31 -4.70 6.16
C PRO A 106 6.51 -4.31 7.40
N ILE A 107 6.65 -5.08 8.43
CA ILE A 107 6.13 -4.81 9.77
C ILE A 107 4.61 -5.01 9.89
N LEU A 108 3.80 -4.15 9.30
CA LEU A 108 2.35 -4.18 9.48
C LEU A 108 1.55 -4.61 8.25
N GLY A 109 2.25 -4.93 7.15
CA GLY A 109 1.56 -5.25 5.91
C GLY A 109 0.56 -6.41 6.03
N ASP A 110 0.94 -7.46 6.73
CA ASP A 110 0.06 -8.62 6.93
C ASP A 110 -1.19 -8.22 7.71
N LYS A 111 -1.03 -7.34 8.69
CA LYS A 111 -2.16 -6.85 9.46
C LYS A 111 -3.09 -6.00 8.62
N TYR A 112 -2.55 -5.21 7.70
CA TYR A 112 -3.37 -4.41 6.80
C TYR A 112 -4.24 -5.27 5.91
N VAL A 113 -3.71 -6.38 5.42
CA VAL A 113 -4.49 -7.33 4.61
C VAL A 113 -5.66 -7.86 5.44
N GLU A 114 -5.41 -8.22 6.69
CA GLU A 114 -6.43 -8.77 7.56
C GLU A 114 -7.46 -7.74 7.97
N TRP A 115 -7.00 -6.56 8.41
CA TRP A 115 -7.88 -5.51 8.94
C TRP A 115 -8.71 -4.83 7.86
N LEU A 116 -8.20 -4.73 6.65
CA LEU A 116 -8.82 -3.97 5.56
C LEU A 116 -9.35 -4.85 4.44
N LYS A 117 -9.60 -6.11 4.73
CA LYS A 117 -9.97 -7.07 3.68
C LYS A 117 -11.32 -6.77 3.02
N GLY A 118 -12.12 -5.92 3.63
CA GLY A 118 -13.39 -5.50 3.03
C GLY A 118 -13.25 -4.41 1.98
N ILE A 119 -12.06 -3.86 1.85
CA ILE A 119 -11.79 -2.80 0.90
C ILE A 119 -11.12 -3.39 -0.33
#